data_62ec4a20f978a9161d8f6172b10dbb96
#
_entry.id   62ec4a20f978a9161d8f6172b10dbb96
#
_cell.length_a   1.000
_cell.length_b   1.000
_cell.length_c   1.000
_cell.angle_alpha   90.00
_cell.angle_beta   90.00
_cell.angle_gamma   90.00
#
_symmetry.space_group_name_H-M   'P 1'
#
loop_
_entity.id
_entity.type
_entity.pdbx_description
1 polymer ?
#
loop_
_entity_poly.entity_id
_entity_poly.type
_entity_poly.pdbx_seq_one_letter_code
_entity_poly.pdbx_strand_id
1 'polypeptide(L)'
;MPNNRIYLCLAHMSEAGLEQKYIKEAFDTNWVVPLGPNVNAFEKDLEDFCGQNKRVVALSAGTAAVHLALIACGVKSGDEVCVQSFTFCASSHPITYLGATPIFIDSEKETWNMDPELLEEAIKDRIAKTGKKPKAIVPVALYGMPYNVDKIMAIANKYDIPVIEDAAEGFGSRWKGQVLGTFGKHGVLSFNGNKMITTSGGGALITANEDEWREIMMYATQYRESYPYYQHEKIGFNYRMSNICAGIGRGQMTVANDHIAHHKHVQKKYEELLKDVKGIHVHAQPNTGEYDSNYWLCTITLDPDLKIKGQENAYKTIVQGAVGGAAGVIHVADSATTDCQPNDNVEALRVFMDAAGIEARPVWKPMHKQPVYKNCPAYVNGVSEAVFKVGMCLPAGPYVKDEDVRYIVDSIKNAIVG
;
A
#
# COMPACT_ATOMS: atom_id res chain seq x y z
N MET A 1 -24.59 -8.37 6.13
CA MET A 1 -24.21 -8.10 4.73
C MET A 1 -25.04 -8.98 3.82
N PRO A 2 -25.59 -8.50 2.71
CA PRO A 2 -26.25 -9.38 1.77
C PRO A 2 -25.17 -10.17 1.04
N ASN A 3 -25.15 -11.43 1.18
CA ASN A 3 -24.32 -12.48 0.64
C ASN A 3 -23.22 -12.97 1.60
N ASN A 4 -23.15 -14.28 1.76
CA ASN A 4 -22.09 -15.02 2.47
C ASN A 4 -20.72 -14.93 1.77
N ARG A 5 -20.34 -13.77 1.20
CA ARG A 5 -19.07 -13.61 0.50
C ARG A 5 -17.97 -13.17 1.46
N ILE A 6 -16.84 -13.87 1.45
CA ILE A 6 -15.64 -13.51 2.18
C ILE A 6 -14.80 -12.59 1.29
N TYR A 7 -14.68 -11.33 1.71
CA TYR A 7 -13.90 -10.31 1.00
C TYR A 7 -12.44 -10.31 1.42
N LEU A 8 -11.57 -9.81 0.55
CA LEU A 8 -10.11 -9.78 0.76
C LEU A 8 -9.72 -8.95 1.99
N CYS A 9 -10.24 -7.74 2.08
CA CYS A 9 -10.13 -6.88 3.25
C CYS A 9 -11.24 -5.82 3.18
N LEU A 10 -12.07 -5.75 4.20
CA LEU A 10 -13.12 -4.75 4.36
C LEU A 10 -12.88 -3.94 5.62
N ALA A 11 -13.34 -2.70 5.60
CA ALA A 11 -13.41 -1.88 6.79
C ALA A 11 -14.25 -2.54 7.88
N HIS A 12 -13.78 -2.46 9.11
CA HIS A 12 -14.49 -2.92 10.31
C HIS A 12 -14.58 -1.79 11.31
N MET A 13 -15.80 -1.42 11.67
CA MET A 13 -16.04 -0.32 12.61
C MET A 13 -15.88 -0.79 14.04
N SER A 14 -15.56 0.15 14.95
CA SER A 14 -15.47 -0.13 16.37
C SER A 14 -16.83 -0.57 16.93
N GLU A 15 -16.85 -1.58 17.79
CA GLU A 15 -18.09 -2.04 18.45
C GLU A 15 -18.72 -0.93 19.33
N ALA A 16 -17.91 -0.03 19.84
CA ALA A 16 -18.36 1.12 20.64
C ALA A 16 -19.03 2.22 19.79
N GLY A 17 -19.03 2.12 18.46
CA GLY A 17 -19.66 3.09 17.55
C GLY A 17 -19.04 4.49 17.60
N LEU A 18 -17.76 4.59 17.93
CA LEU A 18 -17.07 5.88 18.10
C LEU A 18 -16.98 6.67 16.80
N GLU A 19 -16.87 5.99 15.64
CA GLU A 19 -16.89 6.63 14.33
C GLU A 19 -18.18 7.43 14.12
N GLN A 20 -19.33 6.82 14.42
CA GLN A 20 -20.64 7.46 14.30
C GLN A 20 -20.81 8.60 15.30
N LYS A 21 -20.29 8.45 16.52
CA LYS A 21 -20.29 9.50 17.54
C LYS A 21 -19.57 10.75 17.04
N TYR A 22 -18.33 10.61 16.54
CA TYR A 22 -17.54 11.74 16.06
C TYR A 22 -18.11 12.40 14.81
N ILE A 23 -18.72 11.60 13.92
CA ILE A 23 -19.46 12.13 12.77
C ILE A 23 -20.65 12.97 13.24
N LYS A 24 -21.43 12.42 14.18
CA LYS A 24 -22.59 13.13 14.72
C LYS A 24 -22.18 14.46 15.39
N GLU A 25 -21.13 14.47 16.19
CA GLU A 25 -20.59 15.69 16.80
C GLU A 25 -20.21 16.75 15.74
N ALA A 26 -19.63 16.33 14.63
CA ALA A 26 -19.29 17.25 13.55
C ALA A 26 -20.52 17.87 12.88
N PHE A 27 -21.61 17.10 12.72
CA PHE A 27 -22.88 17.62 12.20
C PHE A 27 -23.57 18.54 13.21
N ASP A 28 -23.62 18.16 14.48
CA ASP A 28 -24.26 18.96 15.55
C ASP A 28 -23.59 20.33 15.71
N THR A 29 -22.30 20.43 15.43
CA THR A 29 -21.49 21.64 15.57
C THR A 29 -21.18 22.35 14.23
N ASN A 30 -21.74 21.89 13.13
CA ASN A 30 -21.51 22.39 11.75
C ASN A 30 -20.03 22.35 11.29
N TRP A 31 -19.21 21.49 11.85
CA TRP A 31 -17.84 21.23 11.38
C TRP A 31 -17.81 20.24 10.20
N VAL A 32 -18.60 20.50 9.16
CA VAL A 32 -18.69 19.68 7.94
C VAL A 32 -17.84 20.34 6.83
N VAL A 33 -16.54 20.42 7.07
CA VAL A 33 -15.53 21.12 6.25
C VAL A 33 -14.17 20.36 6.33
N PRO A 34 -13.17 20.67 5.48
CA PRO A 34 -11.86 20.03 5.50
C PRO A 34 -10.92 20.61 6.59
N LEU A 35 -11.43 20.92 7.72
CA LEU A 35 -10.73 21.36 8.93
C LEU A 35 -11.65 21.14 10.13
N GLY A 36 -11.11 21.12 11.35
CA GLY A 36 -11.92 21.07 12.55
C GLY A 36 -11.38 20.12 13.64
N PRO A 37 -12.15 19.96 14.73
CA PRO A 37 -11.69 19.22 15.91
C PRO A 37 -11.30 17.77 15.63
N ASN A 38 -12.03 17.07 14.73
CA ASN A 38 -11.71 15.69 14.39
C ASN A 38 -10.40 15.57 13.61
N VAL A 39 -10.14 16.48 12.67
CA VAL A 39 -8.88 16.46 11.91
C VAL A 39 -7.69 16.65 12.85
N ASN A 40 -7.77 17.66 13.73
CA ASN A 40 -6.69 17.95 14.68
C ASN A 40 -6.45 16.80 15.66
N ALA A 41 -7.53 16.20 16.17
CA ALA A 41 -7.43 15.07 17.09
C ALA A 41 -6.91 13.80 16.38
N PHE A 42 -7.33 13.54 15.13
CA PHE A 42 -6.85 12.39 14.37
C PHE A 42 -5.35 12.52 14.03
N GLU A 43 -4.90 13.73 13.66
CA GLU A 43 -3.46 13.99 13.47
C GLU A 43 -2.67 13.72 14.76
N LYS A 44 -3.20 14.15 15.92
CA LYS A 44 -2.59 13.86 17.21
C LYS A 44 -2.58 12.37 17.55
N ASP A 45 -3.67 11.66 17.31
CA ASP A 45 -3.74 10.20 17.52
C ASP A 45 -2.68 9.47 16.65
N LEU A 46 -2.48 9.92 15.39
CA LEU A 46 -1.46 9.38 14.50
C LEU A 46 -0.03 9.73 14.96
N GLU A 47 0.20 10.95 15.44
CA GLU A 47 1.50 11.37 16.00
C GLU A 47 1.88 10.50 17.21
N ASP A 48 0.93 10.26 18.11
CA ASP A 48 1.13 9.41 19.28
C ASP A 48 1.37 7.94 18.89
N PHE A 49 0.68 7.45 17.88
CA PHE A 49 0.87 6.09 17.37
C PHE A 49 2.23 5.91 16.68
N CYS A 50 2.65 6.87 15.87
CA CYS A 50 3.94 6.84 15.18
C CYS A 50 5.11 7.00 16.16
N GLY A 51 4.96 7.82 17.18
CA GLY A 51 6.03 8.17 18.11
C GLY A 51 7.16 8.98 17.45
N GLN A 52 8.37 8.91 18.00
CA GLN A 52 9.58 9.51 17.42
C GLN A 52 9.51 11.04 17.24
N ASN A 53 8.65 11.74 17.99
CA ASN A 53 8.40 13.18 17.87
C ASN A 53 8.03 13.63 16.44
N LYS A 54 7.40 12.75 15.68
CA LYS A 54 6.93 13.05 14.34
C LYS A 54 5.71 13.96 14.37
N ARG A 55 5.52 14.71 13.28
CA ARG A 55 4.30 15.47 13.04
C ARG A 55 3.57 14.87 11.86
N VAL A 56 2.24 14.95 11.86
CA VAL A 56 1.40 14.32 10.84
C VAL A 56 0.43 15.34 10.24
N VAL A 57 0.25 15.28 8.91
CA VAL A 57 -0.77 16.03 8.18
C VAL A 57 -1.77 15.04 7.59
N ALA A 58 -3.02 15.09 8.04
CA ALA A 58 -4.10 14.27 7.49
C ALA A 58 -4.57 14.83 6.13
N LEU A 59 -4.65 13.95 5.14
CA LEU A 59 -4.87 14.26 3.73
C LEU A 59 -6.04 13.46 3.15
N SER A 60 -6.51 13.89 1.98
CA SER A 60 -7.65 13.28 1.28
C SER A 60 -7.36 11.88 0.70
N ALA A 61 -6.10 11.50 0.53
CA ALA A 61 -5.68 10.18 0.03
C ALA A 61 -4.19 9.92 0.29
N GLY A 62 -3.77 8.64 0.34
CA GLY A 62 -2.36 8.27 0.34
C GLY A 62 -1.62 8.76 -0.91
N THR A 63 -2.27 8.75 -2.07
CA THR A 63 -1.71 9.32 -3.32
C THR A 63 -1.38 10.81 -3.18
N ALA A 64 -2.23 11.58 -2.49
CA ALA A 64 -1.96 12.98 -2.18
C ALA A 64 -0.75 13.15 -1.24
N ALA A 65 -0.58 12.22 -0.30
CA ALA A 65 0.58 12.21 0.60
C ALA A 65 1.88 11.94 -0.17
N VAL A 66 1.92 10.95 -1.08
CA VAL A 66 3.08 10.71 -1.95
C VAL A 66 3.40 11.94 -2.80
N HIS A 67 2.37 12.57 -3.39
CA HIS A 67 2.54 13.75 -4.23
C HIS A 67 3.17 14.93 -3.45
N LEU A 68 2.64 15.23 -2.26
CA LEU A 68 3.19 16.31 -1.42
C LEU A 68 4.60 15.99 -0.91
N ALA A 69 4.88 14.74 -0.56
CA ALA A 69 6.22 14.31 -0.16
C ALA A 69 7.26 14.52 -1.27
N LEU A 70 6.91 14.18 -2.51
CA LEU A 70 7.77 14.42 -3.68
C LEU A 70 8.04 15.92 -3.89
N ILE A 71 7.01 16.76 -3.78
CA ILE A 71 7.15 18.23 -3.86
C ILE A 71 8.07 18.74 -2.76
N ALA A 72 7.88 18.30 -1.51
CA ALA A 72 8.71 18.69 -0.37
C ALA A 72 10.17 18.20 -0.49
N CYS A 73 10.41 17.10 -1.21
CA CYS A 73 11.75 16.67 -1.60
C CYS A 73 12.32 17.45 -2.79
N GLY A 74 11.56 18.42 -3.33
CA GLY A 74 11.98 19.28 -4.42
C GLY A 74 11.99 18.60 -5.79
N VAL A 75 11.21 17.54 -5.98
CA VAL A 75 11.05 16.88 -7.28
C VAL A 75 10.34 17.80 -8.26
N LYS A 76 10.89 17.90 -9.47
CA LYS A 76 10.40 18.77 -10.55
C LYS A 76 10.44 18.03 -11.89
N SER A 77 9.83 18.65 -12.91
CA SER A 77 9.88 18.13 -14.28
C SER A 77 11.32 17.91 -14.74
N GLY A 78 11.57 16.72 -15.30
CA GLY A 78 12.89 16.28 -15.76
C GLY A 78 13.78 15.67 -14.65
N ASP A 79 13.33 15.60 -13.40
CA ASP A 79 14.01 14.83 -12.36
C ASP A 79 13.70 13.33 -12.47
N GLU A 80 14.50 12.52 -11.79
CA GLU A 80 14.31 11.07 -11.67
C GLU A 80 14.09 10.69 -10.21
N VAL A 81 13.24 9.68 -9.95
CA VAL A 81 12.93 9.16 -8.63
C VAL A 81 13.02 7.64 -8.64
N CYS A 82 13.87 7.06 -7.80
CA CYS A 82 13.91 5.62 -7.59
C CYS A 82 12.67 5.17 -6.82
N VAL A 83 11.93 4.21 -7.36
CA VAL A 83 10.69 3.70 -6.74
C VAL A 83 10.63 2.18 -6.86
N GLN A 84 10.13 1.52 -5.82
CA GLN A 84 9.89 0.07 -5.85
C GLN A 84 8.97 -0.29 -7.02
N SER A 85 9.34 -1.31 -7.77
CA SER A 85 8.53 -1.76 -8.92
C SER A 85 7.36 -2.64 -8.49
N PHE A 86 7.55 -3.49 -7.51
CA PHE A 86 6.50 -4.36 -7.01
C PHE A 86 5.66 -3.61 -5.97
N THR A 87 4.67 -2.87 -6.46
CA THR A 87 3.83 -1.99 -5.65
C THR A 87 2.51 -1.66 -6.35
N PHE A 88 1.61 -1.04 -5.60
CA PHE A 88 0.43 -0.39 -6.16
C PHE A 88 0.82 0.90 -6.90
N CYS A 89 0.06 1.29 -7.90
CA CYS A 89 0.38 2.41 -8.79
C CYS A 89 0.51 3.78 -8.06
N ALA A 90 -0.07 3.93 -6.88
CA ALA A 90 -0.03 5.19 -6.14
C ALA A 90 1.37 5.59 -5.66
N SER A 91 2.32 4.64 -5.55
CA SER A 91 3.73 4.94 -5.24
C SER A 91 4.45 5.63 -6.42
N SER A 92 4.04 5.35 -7.67
CA SER A 92 4.73 5.79 -8.88
C SER A 92 4.00 6.88 -9.68
N HIS A 93 2.64 6.85 -9.74
CA HIS A 93 1.88 7.83 -10.52
C HIS A 93 2.17 9.29 -10.12
N PRO A 94 2.29 9.66 -8.83
CA PRO A 94 2.57 11.04 -8.43
C PRO A 94 3.92 11.57 -8.92
N ILE A 95 4.90 10.69 -9.21
CA ILE A 95 6.17 11.07 -9.84
C ILE A 95 5.89 11.67 -11.22
N THR A 96 5.01 11.03 -11.98
CA THR A 96 4.63 11.51 -13.33
C THR A 96 3.75 12.75 -13.31
N TYR A 97 2.98 12.98 -12.23
CA TYR A 97 2.21 14.24 -12.07
C TYR A 97 3.12 15.46 -12.05
N LEU A 98 4.35 15.31 -11.56
CA LEU A 98 5.37 16.36 -11.50
C LEU A 98 6.22 16.47 -12.78
N GLY A 99 5.95 15.64 -13.81
CA GLY A 99 6.78 15.56 -15.02
C GLY A 99 8.15 14.92 -14.77
N ALA A 100 8.32 14.23 -13.65
CA ALA A 100 9.50 13.46 -13.31
C ALA A 100 9.40 12.02 -13.84
N THR A 101 10.52 11.32 -13.93
CA THR A 101 10.60 9.94 -14.45
C THR A 101 10.79 8.96 -13.29
N PRO A 102 9.91 7.97 -13.12
CA PRO A 102 10.13 6.87 -12.19
C PRO A 102 11.24 5.97 -12.71
N ILE A 103 12.18 5.63 -11.82
CA ILE A 103 13.22 4.62 -12.04
C ILE A 103 12.82 3.41 -11.21
N PHE A 104 12.40 2.35 -11.87
CA PHE A 104 11.87 1.18 -11.19
C PHE A 104 12.98 0.28 -10.67
N ILE A 105 12.90 -0.07 -9.39
CA ILE A 105 13.82 -1.00 -8.73
C ILE A 105 13.04 -2.27 -8.40
N ASP A 106 13.57 -3.41 -8.85
CA ASP A 106 12.99 -4.73 -8.60
C ASP A 106 13.16 -5.16 -7.14
N SER A 107 12.70 -6.35 -6.82
CA SER A 107 12.54 -6.88 -5.49
C SER A 107 13.69 -7.80 -5.08
N GLU A 108 14.00 -7.84 -3.80
CA GLU A 108 14.74 -8.94 -3.21
C GLU A 108 13.77 -10.10 -2.84
N LYS A 109 14.33 -11.31 -2.61
CA LYS A 109 13.55 -12.55 -2.57
C LYS A 109 12.83 -12.78 -1.25
N GLU A 110 13.34 -12.24 -0.13
CA GLU A 110 12.86 -12.59 1.20
C GLU A 110 11.57 -11.85 1.56
N THR A 111 11.54 -10.54 1.34
CA THR A 111 10.38 -9.69 1.69
C THR A 111 9.59 -9.22 0.48
N TRP A 112 10.10 -9.43 -0.74
CA TRP A 112 9.60 -8.93 -2.02
C TRP A 112 9.63 -7.41 -2.15
N ASN A 113 10.27 -6.73 -1.22
CA ASN A 113 10.45 -5.28 -1.24
C ASN A 113 11.67 -4.88 -2.06
N MET A 114 11.91 -3.56 -2.15
CA MET A 114 13.00 -2.97 -2.94
C MET A 114 14.36 -3.64 -2.66
N ASP A 115 15.02 -4.12 -3.71
CA ASP A 115 16.36 -4.69 -3.62
C ASP A 115 17.39 -3.57 -3.41
N PRO A 116 18.13 -3.58 -2.27
CA PRO A 116 19.13 -2.55 -2.00
C PRO A 116 20.32 -2.55 -2.98
N GLU A 117 20.70 -3.71 -3.51
CA GLU A 117 21.82 -3.82 -4.45
C GLU A 117 21.47 -3.21 -5.80
N LEU A 118 20.26 -3.51 -6.30
CA LEU A 118 19.74 -2.89 -7.51
C LEU A 118 19.49 -1.38 -7.33
N LEU A 119 19.08 -0.94 -6.14
CA LEU A 119 18.93 0.48 -5.84
C LEU A 119 20.27 1.20 -5.99
N GLU A 120 21.34 0.66 -5.40
CA GLU A 120 22.65 1.29 -5.49
C GLU A 120 23.21 1.26 -6.92
N GLU A 121 23.00 0.17 -7.65
CA GLU A 121 23.33 0.05 -9.08
C GLU A 121 22.61 1.14 -9.90
N ALA A 122 21.29 1.28 -9.70
CA ALA A 122 20.48 2.28 -10.38
C ALA A 122 21.01 3.70 -10.12
N ILE A 123 21.28 4.05 -8.86
CA ILE A 123 21.80 5.37 -8.52
C ILE A 123 23.13 5.65 -9.25
N LYS A 124 24.08 4.72 -9.22
CA LYS A 124 25.37 4.85 -9.89
C LYS A 124 25.23 5.02 -11.41
N ASP A 125 24.40 4.19 -12.02
CA ASP A 125 24.18 4.21 -13.47
C ASP A 125 23.46 5.50 -13.89
N ARG A 126 22.44 5.96 -13.13
CA ARG A 126 21.74 7.21 -13.45
C ARG A 126 22.66 8.42 -13.34
N ILE A 127 23.49 8.48 -12.30
CA ILE A 127 24.49 9.54 -12.17
C ILE A 127 25.46 9.53 -13.37
N ALA A 128 25.93 8.36 -13.78
CA ALA A 128 26.84 8.25 -14.93
C ALA A 128 26.17 8.68 -16.24
N LYS A 129 24.90 8.34 -16.45
CA LYS A 129 24.15 8.64 -17.69
C LYS A 129 23.63 10.08 -17.77
N THR A 130 23.19 10.64 -16.65
CA THR A 130 22.49 11.94 -16.62
C THR A 130 23.30 13.07 -16.01
N GLY A 131 24.40 12.76 -15.31
CA GLY A 131 25.15 13.71 -14.51
C GLY A 131 24.43 14.17 -13.25
N LYS A 132 23.27 13.57 -12.90
CA LYS A 132 22.45 13.94 -11.76
C LYS A 132 22.08 12.71 -10.93
N LYS A 133 22.06 12.86 -9.60
CA LYS A 133 21.50 11.82 -8.72
C LYS A 133 19.98 11.83 -8.78
N PRO A 134 19.29 10.68 -8.60
CA PRO A 134 17.84 10.64 -8.38
C PRO A 134 17.44 11.57 -7.22
N LYS A 135 16.27 12.18 -7.32
CA LYS A 135 15.83 13.23 -6.41
C LYS A 135 15.22 12.69 -5.11
N ALA A 136 14.68 11.48 -5.14
CA ALA A 136 14.14 10.76 -4.00
C ALA A 136 14.20 9.25 -4.22
N ILE A 137 14.05 8.49 -3.12
CA ILE A 137 13.88 7.03 -3.10
C ILE A 137 12.53 6.74 -2.44
N VAL A 138 11.71 5.89 -3.07
CA VAL A 138 10.39 5.50 -2.56
C VAL A 138 10.34 3.98 -2.36
N PRO A 139 10.83 3.45 -1.21
CA PRO A 139 10.59 2.07 -0.82
C PRO A 139 9.14 1.91 -0.35
N VAL A 140 8.62 0.69 -0.44
CA VAL A 140 7.23 0.36 -0.07
C VAL A 140 7.22 -0.75 0.97
N ALA A 141 6.29 -0.72 1.90
CA ALA A 141 5.98 -1.82 2.81
C ALA A 141 4.93 -2.75 2.16
N LEU A 142 5.34 -3.52 1.16
CA LEU A 142 4.45 -4.33 0.33
C LEU A 142 3.65 -5.33 1.18
N TYR A 143 2.30 -5.30 1.07
CA TYR A 143 1.36 -6.11 1.86
C TYR A 143 1.54 -6.01 3.38
N GLY A 144 2.23 -4.97 3.85
CA GLY A 144 2.54 -4.75 5.24
C GLY A 144 3.92 -5.28 5.68
N MET A 145 4.66 -5.93 4.78
CA MET A 145 5.99 -6.45 5.05
C MET A 145 7.02 -5.33 5.12
N PRO A 146 7.79 -5.17 6.23
CA PRO A 146 8.86 -4.19 6.28
C PRO A 146 9.93 -4.46 5.20
N TYR A 147 10.42 -3.42 4.55
CA TYR A 147 11.62 -3.49 3.72
C TYR A 147 12.88 -3.47 4.58
N ASN A 148 14.04 -3.79 4.02
CA ASN A 148 15.32 -3.70 4.75
C ASN A 148 15.71 -2.22 4.96
N VAL A 149 15.20 -1.64 6.04
CA VAL A 149 15.34 -0.21 6.35
C VAL A 149 16.82 0.18 6.44
N ASP A 150 17.63 -0.59 7.15
CA ASP A 150 19.03 -0.24 7.39
C ASP A 150 19.83 -0.14 6.10
N LYS A 151 19.67 -1.10 5.19
CA LYS A 151 20.38 -1.09 3.89
C LYS A 151 19.91 0.07 3.00
N ILE A 152 18.59 0.28 2.90
CA ILE A 152 18.04 1.37 2.09
C ILE A 152 18.47 2.73 2.64
N MET A 153 18.39 2.94 3.96
CA MET A 153 18.79 4.19 4.59
C MET A 153 20.32 4.43 4.49
N ALA A 154 21.15 3.37 4.59
CA ALA A 154 22.59 3.48 4.40
C ALA A 154 22.95 3.96 2.98
N ILE A 155 22.27 3.41 1.95
CA ILE A 155 22.45 3.84 0.56
C ILE A 155 21.95 5.28 0.37
N ALA A 156 20.77 5.60 0.87
CA ALA A 156 20.19 6.93 0.78
C ALA A 156 21.13 8.01 1.39
N ASN A 157 21.66 7.73 2.58
CA ASN A 157 22.62 8.61 3.27
C ASN A 157 23.95 8.73 2.50
N LYS A 158 24.47 7.64 1.94
CA LYS A 158 25.71 7.64 1.15
C LYS A 158 25.63 8.58 -0.04
N TYR A 159 24.47 8.66 -0.70
CA TYR A 159 24.28 9.51 -1.88
C TYR A 159 23.55 10.81 -1.56
N ASP A 160 23.23 11.06 -0.28
CA ASP A 160 22.45 12.21 0.16
C ASP A 160 21.16 12.38 -0.68
N ILE A 161 20.33 11.32 -0.68
CA ILE A 161 19.04 11.26 -1.37
C ILE A 161 17.95 11.06 -0.31
N PRO A 162 16.90 11.90 -0.24
CA PRO A 162 15.82 11.73 0.72
C PRO A 162 14.99 10.47 0.42
N VAL A 163 14.54 9.81 1.49
CA VAL A 163 13.64 8.64 1.44
C VAL A 163 12.23 9.07 1.78
N ILE A 164 11.28 8.67 0.95
CA ILE A 164 9.84 8.77 1.18
C ILE A 164 9.33 7.33 1.38
N GLU A 165 9.01 6.96 2.61
CA GLU A 165 8.51 5.61 2.92
C GLU A 165 7.04 5.49 2.52
N ASP A 166 6.71 4.67 1.55
CA ASP A 166 5.31 4.32 1.29
C ASP A 166 4.87 3.20 2.23
N ALA A 167 4.36 3.60 3.39
CA ALA A 167 3.79 2.73 4.41
C ALA A 167 2.25 2.62 4.31
N ALA A 168 1.68 2.88 3.12
CA ALA A 168 0.23 2.79 2.88
C ALA A 168 -0.36 1.41 3.18
N GLU A 169 0.45 0.37 3.13
CA GLU A 169 0.11 -1.02 3.48
C GLU A 169 0.75 -1.43 4.82
N GLY A 170 1.76 -0.68 5.26
CA GLY A 170 2.56 -0.96 6.45
C GLY A 170 2.12 -0.23 7.72
N PHE A 171 0.86 0.23 7.83
CA PHE A 171 0.38 0.91 9.03
C PHE A 171 0.57 0.04 10.27
N GLY A 172 1.44 0.49 11.20
CA GLY A 172 1.78 -0.23 12.43
C GLY A 172 2.77 -1.38 12.28
N SER A 173 3.22 -1.71 11.07
CA SER A 173 4.39 -2.59 10.87
C SER A 173 5.64 -1.94 11.43
N ARG A 174 6.61 -2.75 11.86
CA ARG A 174 7.82 -2.25 12.55
C ARG A 174 9.09 -2.89 12.00
N TRP A 175 10.13 -2.09 11.97
CA TRP A 175 11.50 -2.53 11.80
C TRP A 175 12.25 -2.28 13.10
N LYS A 176 12.82 -3.32 13.70
CA LYS A 176 13.53 -3.24 15.00
C LYS A 176 12.72 -2.48 16.07
N GLY A 177 11.42 -2.71 16.10
CA GLY A 177 10.50 -2.10 17.06
C GLY A 177 10.02 -0.69 16.74
N GLN A 178 10.61 0.00 15.77
CA GLN A 178 10.15 1.32 15.32
C GLN A 178 9.13 1.22 14.18
N VAL A 179 8.07 2.01 14.22
CA VAL A 179 6.97 2.03 13.23
C VAL A 179 7.49 2.47 11.86
N LEU A 180 7.08 1.76 10.80
CA LEU A 180 7.36 2.17 9.41
C LEU A 180 6.71 3.52 9.07
N GLY A 181 7.33 4.26 8.18
CA GLY A 181 6.98 5.65 7.85
C GLY A 181 7.68 6.68 8.74
N THR A 182 8.50 6.23 9.70
CA THR A 182 9.19 7.14 10.63
C THR A 182 10.72 7.20 10.47
N PHE A 183 11.28 6.45 9.54
CA PHE A 183 12.72 6.37 9.27
C PHE A 183 13.19 7.39 8.23
N GLY A 184 12.40 7.56 7.16
CA GLY A 184 12.72 8.48 6.07
C GLY A 184 12.46 9.95 6.42
N LYS A 185 12.69 10.79 5.41
CA LYS A 185 12.32 12.20 5.49
C LYS A 185 10.82 12.37 5.63
N HIS A 186 10.04 11.58 4.88
CA HIS A 186 8.59 11.55 4.93
C HIS A 186 8.10 10.11 4.96
N GLY A 187 6.93 9.89 5.59
CA GLY A 187 6.22 8.62 5.58
C GLY A 187 4.78 8.80 5.13
N VAL A 188 4.33 7.93 4.26
CA VAL A 188 2.98 7.95 3.67
C VAL A 188 2.10 6.91 4.34
N LEU A 189 0.92 7.30 4.77
CA LEU A 189 -0.13 6.42 5.27
C LEU A 189 -1.36 6.51 4.36
N SER A 190 -2.10 5.42 4.27
CA SER A 190 -3.37 5.35 3.54
C SER A 190 -4.48 4.82 4.43
N PHE A 191 -5.64 5.46 4.34
CA PHE A 191 -6.86 5.08 5.05
C PHE A 191 -8.02 4.86 4.06
N ASN A 192 -7.70 4.30 2.88
CA ASN A 192 -8.72 3.86 1.94
C ASN A 192 -9.56 2.74 2.56
N GLY A 193 -10.75 2.47 2.02
CA GLY A 193 -11.73 1.55 2.58
C GLY A 193 -11.26 0.12 2.87
N ASN A 194 -10.18 -0.31 2.24
CA ASN A 194 -9.61 -1.66 2.39
C ASN A 194 -8.27 -1.68 3.15
N LYS A 195 -7.85 -0.58 3.76
CA LYS A 195 -6.59 -0.53 4.52
C LYS A 195 -6.77 -1.02 5.96
N MET A 196 -5.69 -1.12 6.71
CA MET A 196 -5.66 -1.61 8.11
C MET A 196 -6.68 -0.89 8.98
N ILE A 197 -6.79 0.43 8.82
CA ILE A 197 -7.87 1.29 9.31
C ILE A 197 -8.38 2.15 8.16
N THR A 198 -9.61 2.63 8.26
CA THR A 198 -10.23 3.44 7.21
C THR A 198 -10.70 4.80 7.70
N THR A 199 -10.73 5.75 6.78
CA THR A 199 -11.48 7.00 6.92
C THR A 199 -12.53 7.14 5.80
N SER A 200 -13.02 6.01 5.23
CA SER A 200 -13.75 5.91 3.96
C SER A 200 -12.82 6.15 2.76
N GLY A 201 -12.20 7.28 2.69
CA GLY A 201 -11.06 7.63 1.84
C GLY A 201 -10.21 8.62 2.60
N GLY A 202 -8.90 8.46 2.52
CA GLY A 202 -7.96 9.32 3.22
C GLY A 202 -6.54 8.81 3.18
N GLY A 203 -5.65 9.60 3.72
CA GLY A 203 -4.25 9.30 3.93
C GLY A 203 -3.63 10.29 4.90
N ALA A 204 -2.35 10.13 5.16
CA ALA A 204 -1.60 11.11 5.93
C ALA A 204 -0.14 11.14 5.49
N LEU A 205 0.52 12.26 5.74
CA LEU A 205 1.95 12.42 5.56
C LEU A 205 2.61 12.65 6.91
N ILE A 206 3.52 11.75 7.27
CA ILE A 206 4.39 11.86 8.42
C ILE A 206 5.58 12.73 8.03
N THR A 207 5.90 13.73 8.85
CA THR A 207 7.00 14.66 8.64
C THR A 207 7.99 14.59 9.80
N ALA A 208 9.24 14.96 9.54
CA ALA A 208 10.30 14.83 10.54
C ALA A 208 10.19 15.87 11.67
N ASN A 209 9.66 17.05 11.37
CA ASN A 209 9.66 18.20 12.29
C ASN A 209 8.53 19.20 11.97
N GLU A 210 8.41 20.22 12.82
CA GLU A 210 7.39 21.27 12.72
C GLU A 210 7.50 22.12 11.44
N ASP A 211 8.70 22.42 10.96
CA ASP A 211 8.88 23.28 9.78
C ASP A 211 8.43 22.54 8.51
N GLU A 212 8.77 21.27 8.38
CA GLU A 212 8.28 20.43 7.29
C GLU A 212 6.75 20.24 7.37
N TRP A 213 6.21 20.04 8.57
CA TRP A 213 4.77 19.95 8.79
C TRP A 213 4.05 21.23 8.30
N ARG A 214 4.57 22.41 8.64
CA ARG A 214 4.03 23.70 8.17
C ARG A 214 4.06 23.83 6.65
N GLU A 215 5.17 23.46 6.03
CA GLU A 215 5.31 23.52 4.57
C GLU A 215 4.30 22.57 3.89
N ILE A 216 4.15 21.34 4.39
CA ILE A 216 3.15 20.39 3.88
C ILE A 216 1.72 20.92 4.10
N MET A 217 1.44 21.51 5.26
CA MET A 217 0.15 22.12 5.56
C MET A 217 -0.18 23.25 4.59
N MET A 218 0.78 24.11 4.27
CA MET A 218 0.62 25.17 3.27
C MET A 218 0.27 24.59 1.90
N TYR A 219 1.00 23.56 1.43
CA TYR A 219 0.69 22.88 0.17
C TYR A 219 -0.70 22.24 0.19
N ALA A 220 -1.10 21.61 1.29
CA ALA A 220 -2.39 20.92 1.42
C ALA A 220 -3.59 21.88 1.49
N THR A 221 -3.34 23.17 1.77
CA THR A 221 -4.35 24.26 1.89
C THR A 221 -4.16 25.36 0.87
N GLN A 222 -3.90 25.00 -0.38
CA GLN A 222 -3.72 25.85 -1.55
C GLN A 222 -2.54 26.83 -1.47
N TYR A 223 -1.63 26.68 -0.52
CA TYR A 223 -0.53 27.61 -0.24
C TYR A 223 -1.00 29.04 -0.04
N ARG A 224 -2.08 29.19 0.75
CA ARG A 224 -2.72 30.49 1.00
C ARG A 224 -2.00 31.24 2.10
N GLU A 225 -1.58 32.48 1.79
CA GLU A 225 -0.97 33.42 2.72
C GLU A 225 -1.99 33.97 3.75
N SER A 226 -1.47 34.37 4.91
CA SER A 226 -2.28 34.87 6.04
C SER A 226 -2.66 36.35 5.88
N TYR A 227 -3.21 36.74 4.70
CA TYR A 227 -3.74 38.08 4.49
C TYR A 227 -5.28 38.09 4.59
N PRO A 228 -5.91 39.26 4.80
CA PRO A 228 -7.37 39.36 4.75
C PRO A 228 -7.98 39.05 3.39
N TYR A 229 -7.18 39.08 2.36
CA TYR A 229 -7.50 38.69 0.98
C TYR A 229 -6.68 37.46 0.58
N TYR A 230 -7.10 36.73 -0.44
CA TYR A 230 -6.39 35.53 -0.89
C TYR A 230 -5.18 35.93 -1.73
N GLN A 231 -4.01 35.54 -1.25
CA GLN A 231 -2.73 35.66 -1.95
C GLN A 231 -2.01 34.32 -1.88
N HIS A 232 -1.33 33.94 -2.95
CA HIS A 232 -0.62 32.68 -3.10
C HIS A 232 0.76 32.94 -3.73
N GLU A 233 1.83 32.60 -3.03
CA GLU A 233 3.19 32.71 -3.57
C GLU A 233 3.66 31.43 -4.26
N LYS A 234 3.04 30.30 -3.91
CA LYS A 234 3.28 29.02 -4.55
C LYS A 234 1.95 28.37 -4.94
N ILE A 235 2.02 27.43 -5.87
CA ILE A 235 0.87 26.60 -6.24
C ILE A 235 0.71 25.51 -5.18
N GLY A 236 -0.44 25.51 -4.51
CA GLY A 236 -0.84 24.50 -3.53
C GLY A 236 -2.05 23.72 -4.02
N PHE A 237 -2.55 22.81 -3.16
CA PHE A 237 -3.60 21.83 -3.48
C PHE A 237 -4.70 21.88 -2.43
N ASN A 238 -5.88 21.42 -2.79
CA ASN A 238 -6.97 21.18 -1.84
C ASN A 238 -6.92 19.69 -1.41
N TYR A 239 -5.97 19.36 -0.55
CA TYR A 239 -5.69 17.97 -0.15
C TYR A 239 -5.95 17.67 1.33
N ARG A 240 -6.48 18.64 2.11
CA ARG A 240 -6.82 18.39 3.52
C ARG A 240 -7.92 17.34 3.66
N MET A 241 -7.82 16.53 4.70
CA MET A 241 -8.86 15.56 5.04
C MET A 241 -10.13 16.27 5.51
N SER A 242 -11.29 15.73 5.13
CA SER A 242 -12.59 16.15 5.67
C SER A 242 -12.67 15.84 7.17
N ASN A 243 -13.28 16.77 7.95
CA ASN A 243 -13.53 16.57 9.37
C ASN A 243 -14.46 15.36 9.65
N ILE A 244 -15.35 15.03 8.72
CA ILE A 244 -16.19 13.83 8.77
C ILE A 244 -15.34 12.56 8.65
N CYS A 245 -14.47 12.50 7.62
CA CYS A 245 -13.55 11.38 7.42
C CYS A 245 -12.57 11.22 8.60
N ALA A 246 -12.07 12.33 9.12
CA ALA A 246 -11.22 12.31 10.32
C ALA A 246 -11.95 11.79 11.58
N GLY A 247 -13.25 12.05 11.70
CA GLY A 247 -14.08 11.46 12.76
C GLY A 247 -14.14 9.94 12.67
N ILE A 248 -14.24 9.38 11.47
CA ILE A 248 -14.10 7.93 11.25
C ILE A 248 -12.71 7.47 11.72
N GLY A 249 -11.65 8.16 11.27
CA GLY A 249 -10.26 7.83 11.62
C GLY A 249 -10.01 7.80 13.13
N ARG A 250 -10.54 8.75 13.90
CA ARG A 250 -10.45 8.78 15.37
C ARG A 250 -11.08 7.53 16.00
N GLY A 251 -12.27 7.13 15.53
CA GLY A 251 -12.91 5.90 15.98
C GLY A 251 -12.06 4.68 15.65
N GLN A 252 -11.52 4.61 14.44
CA GLN A 252 -10.67 3.52 13.98
C GLN A 252 -9.34 3.43 14.74
N MET A 253 -8.74 4.54 15.17
CA MET A 253 -7.51 4.53 15.98
C MET A 253 -7.72 3.78 17.30
N THR A 254 -8.92 3.77 17.85
CA THR A 254 -9.22 3.05 19.12
C THR A 254 -9.15 1.53 18.97
N VAL A 255 -9.28 0.99 17.77
CA VAL A 255 -9.24 -0.44 17.46
C VAL A 255 -8.06 -0.83 16.54
N ALA A 256 -7.18 0.10 16.23
CA ALA A 256 -6.07 -0.10 15.31
C ALA A 256 -5.14 -1.27 15.71
N ASN A 257 -4.78 -1.35 16.99
CA ASN A 257 -3.94 -2.44 17.51
C ASN A 257 -4.65 -3.79 17.47
N ASP A 258 -5.96 -3.83 17.71
CA ASP A 258 -6.77 -5.04 17.64
C ASP A 258 -6.85 -5.54 16.18
N HIS A 259 -7.01 -4.63 15.21
CA HIS A 259 -6.97 -4.96 13.79
C HIS A 259 -5.61 -5.55 13.39
N ILE A 260 -4.50 -4.92 13.80
CA ILE A 260 -3.14 -5.43 13.53
C ILE A 260 -2.95 -6.83 14.14
N ALA A 261 -3.37 -7.01 15.39
CA ALA A 261 -3.29 -8.30 16.05
C ALA A 261 -4.13 -9.37 15.34
N HIS A 262 -5.32 -9.01 14.86
CA HIS A 262 -6.19 -9.89 14.10
C HIS A 262 -5.54 -10.33 12.77
N HIS A 263 -4.98 -9.40 11.99
CA HIS A 263 -4.28 -9.74 10.74
C HIS A 263 -3.10 -10.70 10.97
N LYS A 264 -2.31 -10.47 12.02
CA LYS A 264 -1.23 -11.39 12.44
C LYS A 264 -1.75 -12.77 12.84
N HIS A 265 -2.90 -12.82 13.52
CA HIS A 265 -3.55 -14.08 13.87
C HIS A 265 -4.00 -14.85 12.62
N VAL A 266 -4.64 -14.18 11.68
CA VAL A 266 -5.08 -14.78 10.40
C VAL A 266 -3.90 -15.31 9.60
N GLN A 267 -2.81 -14.55 9.49
CA GLN A 267 -1.57 -14.99 8.85
C GLN A 267 -1.05 -16.29 9.48
N LYS A 268 -0.96 -16.33 10.79
CA LYS A 268 -0.51 -17.51 11.52
C LYS A 268 -1.41 -18.73 11.27
N LYS A 269 -2.72 -18.53 11.15
CA LYS A 269 -3.67 -19.57 10.80
C LYS A 269 -3.42 -20.14 9.40
N TYR A 270 -3.16 -19.28 8.40
CA TYR A 270 -2.78 -19.75 7.07
C TYR A 270 -1.45 -20.55 7.11
N GLU A 271 -0.44 -20.08 7.84
CA GLU A 271 0.83 -20.79 7.99
C GLU A 271 0.62 -22.19 8.61
N GLU A 272 -0.22 -22.29 9.65
CA GLU A 272 -0.54 -23.58 10.31
C GLU A 272 -1.30 -24.54 9.40
N LEU A 273 -2.30 -24.06 8.66
CA LEU A 273 -3.24 -24.89 7.91
C LEU A 273 -2.74 -25.27 6.50
N LEU A 274 -1.84 -24.47 5.93
CA LEU A 274 -1.29 -24.67 4.59
C LEU A 274 0.10 -25.33 4.61
N LYS A 275 0.77 -25.46 5.75
CA LYS A 275 2.16 -25.97 5.87
C LYS A 275 2.41 -27.30 5.16
N ASP A 276 1.41 -28.19 5.14
CA ASP A 276 1.51 -29.55 4.58
C ASP A 276 0.81 -29.67 3.21
N VAL A 277 0.34 -28.54 2.63
CA VAL A 277 -0.31 -28.53 1.33
C VAL A 277 0.76 -28.40 0.25
N LYS A 278 1.03 -29.51 -0.46
CA LYS A 278 2.06 -29.51 -1.51
C LYS A 278 1.75 -28.49 -2.62
N GLY A 279 2.76 -27.76 -3.01
CA GLY A 279 2.68 -26.78 -4.09
C GLY A 279 2.05 -25.43 -3.68
N ILE A 280 1.76 -25.23 -2.38
CA ILE A 280 1.31 -23.95 -1.83
C ILE A 280 2.30 -23.48 -0.76
N HIS A 281 2.76 -22.24 -0.87
CA HIS A 281 3.71 -21.64 0.07
C HIS A 281 3.17 -20.33 0.61
N VAL A 282 3.07 -20.21 1.92
CA VAL A 282 2.66 -18.94 2.57
C VAL A 282 3.88 -18.03 2.69
N HIS A 283 3.75 -16.80 2.23
CA HIS A 283 4.80 -15.80 2.40
C HIS A 283 4.78 -15.27 3.83
N ALA A 284 5.88 -15.48 4.55
CA ALA A 284 6.06 -15.05 5.93
C ALA A 284 7.27 -14.11 6.04
N GLN A 285 7.29 -13.29 7.10
CA GLN A 285 8.42 -12.42 7.38
C GLN A 285 9.69 -13.23 7.71
N PRO A 286 10.90 -12.70 7.39
CA PRO A 286 12.15 -13.32 7.80
C PRO A 286 12.23 -13.48 9.32
N ASN A 287 12.69 -14.65 9.78
CA ASN A 287 12.79 -14.97 11.21
C ASN A 287 14.11 -14.45 11.81
N THR A 288 14.37 -13.15 11.71
CA THR A 288 15.58 -12.50 12.26
C THR A 288 15.29 -11.70 13.53
N GLY A 289 14.01 -11.52 13.88
CA GLY A 289 13.57 -10.71 15.01
C GLY A 289 13.54 -9.20 14.73
N GLU A 290 13.91 -8.78 13.52
CA GLU A 290 13.93 -7.36 13.13
C GLU A 290 12.62 -6.92 12.48
N TYR A 291 11.94 -7.86 11.80
CA TYR A 291 10.70 -7.63 11.06
C TYR A 291 9.49 -7.87 11.96
N ASP A 292 8.53 -6.97 11.92
CA ASP A 292 7.21 -7.12 12.54
C ASP A 292 6.15 -6.61 11.57
N SER A 293 5.70 -7.49 10.67
CA SER A 293 4.69 -7.20 9.67
C SER A 293 3.30 -7.11 10.29
N ASN A 294 2.48 -6.18 9.82
CA ASN A 294 1.05 -6.15 10.14
C ASN A 294 0.24 -7.18 9.32
N TYR A 295 0.83 -7.75 8.25
CA TYR A 295 0.17 -8.66 7.30
C TYR A 295 -1.17 -8.11 6.79
N TRP A 296 -1.15 -6.86 6.29
CA TRP A 296 -2.36 -6.25 5.72
C TRP A 296 -3.09 -7.18 4.75
N LEU A 297 -2.36 -7.91 3.91
CA LEU A 297 -2.87 -9.07 3.17
C LEU A 297 -1.95 -10.27 3.41
N CYS A 298 -2.58 -11.45 3.60
CA CYS A 298 -1.87 -12.71 3.57
C CYS A 298 -1.61 -13.09 2.11
N THR A 299 -0.40 -13.53 1.80
CA THR A 299 -0.01 -13.91 0.44
C THR A 299 0.52 -15.32 0.38
N ILE A 300 0.21 -16.01 -0.72
CA ILE A 300 0.71 -17.34 -1.04
C ILE A 300 1.34 -17.34 -2.42
N THR A 301 2.21 -18.32 -2.66
CA THR A 301 2.67 -18.68 -4.01
C THR A 301 2.31 -20.12 -4.32
N LEU A 302 2.07 -20.39 -5.61
CA LEU A 302 1.81 -21.72 -6.14
C LEU A 302 3.03 -22.24 -6.87
N ASP A 303 3.36 -23.52 -6.72
CA ASP A 303 4.33 -24.14 -7.62
C ASP A 303 3.84 -24.04 -9.06
N PRO A 304 4.70 -23.72 -10.02
CA PRO A 304 4.30 -23.51 -11.42
C PRO A 304 3.63 -24.73 -12.07
N ASP A 305 3.96 -25.94 -11.60
CA ASP A 305 3.44 -27.21 -12.10
C ASP A 305 2.22 -27.74 -11.31
N LEU A 306 1.83 -27.06 -10.23
CA LEU A 306 0.63 -27.40 -9.45
C LEU A 306 -0.61 -27.32 -10.35
N LYS A 307 -1.36 -28.45 -10.41
CA LYS A 307 -2.58 -28.52 -11.22
C LYS A 307 -3.80 -28.11 -10.44
N ILE A 308 -4.57 -27.20 -11.00
CA ILE A 308 -5.82 -26.67 -10.44
C ILE A 308 -6.99 -27.03 -11.35
N LYS A 309 -8.12 -27.40 -10.78
CA LYS A 309 -9.37 -27.70 -11.51
C LYS A 309 -9.79 -26.52 -12.38
N GLY A 310 -10.11 -26.79 -13.63
CA GLY A 310 -10.52 -25.76 -14.61
C GLY A 310 -9.38 -24.97 -15.21
N GLN A 311 -8.11 -25.33 -14.94
CA GLN A 311 -6.93 -24.63 -15.45
C GLN A 311 -6.90 -24.58 -17.00
N GLU A 312 -7.42 -25.59 -17.65
CA GLU A 312 -7.52 -25.66 -19.13
C GLU A 312 -8.42 -24.56 -19.72
N ASN A 313 -9.23 -23.90 -18.89
CA ASN A 313 -10.12 -22.80 -19.27
C ASN A 313 -9.62 -21.42 -18.82
N ALA A 314 -8.45 -21.36 -18.17
CA ALA A 314 -7.86 -20.09 -17.75
C ALA A 314 -7.75 -19.12 -18.93
N TYR A 315 -8.15 -17.88 -18.70
CA TYR A 315 -8.16 -16.79 -19.69
C TYR A 315 -8.99 -17.00 -20.96
N LYS A 316 -9.68 -18.13 -21.17
CA LYS A 316 -10.57 -18.32 -22.33
C LYS A 316 -11.82 -17.44 -22.26
N THR A 317 -12.25 -17.11 -21.06
CA THR A 317 -13.33 -16.16 -20.81
C THR A 317 -12.79 -15.15 -19.77
N ILE A 318 -12.89 -13.85 -20.06
CA ILE A 318 -12.57 -12.83 -19.08
C ILE A 318 -13.66 -12.89 -18.02
N VAL A 319 -13.37 -13.58 -16.92
CA VAL A 319 -14.28 -13.59 -15.76
C VAL A 319 -14.12 -12.24 -15.08
N GLN A 320 -15.18 -11.44 -15.20
CA GLN A 320 -15.29 -10.16 -14.52
C GLN A 320 -15.34 -10.39 -13.01
N GLY A 321 -14.19 -10.35 -12.35
CA GLY A 321 -14.17 -10.23 -10.90
C GLY A 321 -14.81 -8.89 -10.52
N ALA A 322 -15.48 -8.82 -9.36
CA ALA A 322 -15.98 -7.57 -8.83
C ALA A 322 -14.82 -6.58 -8.72
N VAL A 323 -14.76 -5.62 -9.61
CA VAL A 323 -13.79 -4.53 -9.55
C VAL A 323 -14.20 -3.68 -8.35
N GLY A 324 -13.44 -3.75 -7.27
CA GLY A 324 -13.69 -2.93 -6.09
C GLY A 324 -13.79 -1.47 -6.49
N GLY A 325 -14.95 -0.87 -6.33
CA GLY A 325 -15.13 0.56 -6.23
C GLY A 325 -15.49 1.35 -7.48
N ALA A 326 -15.33 0.85 -8.70
CA ALA A 326 -15.78 1.57 -9.88
C ALA A 326 -17.04 0.93 -10.44
N ALA A 327 -18.20 1.50 -10.13
CA ALA A 327 -19.46 1.06 -10.69
C ALA A 327 -19.41 1.10 -12.23
N GLY A 328 -19.42 -0.05 -12.87
CA GLY A 328 -19.96 -0.21 -14.21
C GLY A 328 -19.08 0.11 -15.40
N VAL A 329 -17.82 0.47 -15.25
CA VAL A 329 -16.93 0.66 -16.42
C VAL A 329 -15.85 -0.42 -16.42
N ILE A 330 -16.08 -1.50 -17.18
CA ILE A 330 -15.08 -2.50 -17.47
C ILE A 330 -14.50 -2.15 -18.85
N HIS A 331 -13.30 -1.65 -18.86
CA HIS A 331 -12.53 -1.44 -20.08
C HIS A 331 -11.46 -2.54 -20.14
N VAL A 332 -11.60 -3.46 -21.10
CA VAL A 332 -10.49 -4.33 -21.50
C VAL A 332 -9.80 -3.63 -22.66
N ALA A 333 -8.58 -3.17 -22.44
CA ALA A 333 -7.81 -2.55 -23.51
C ALA A 333 -7.55 -3.55 -24.63
N ASP A 334 -7.76 -3.14 -25.89
CA ASP A 334 -7.44 -3.95 -27.08
C ASP A 334 -5.94 -4.34 -27.15
N SER A 335 -5.11 -3.62 -26.40
CA SER A 335 -3.67 -3.85 -26.24
C SER A 335 -3.31 -4.70 -25.02
N ALA A 336 -4.20 -5.58 -24.53
CA ALA A 336 -3.87 -6.47 -23.42
C ALA A 336 -2.65 -7.30 -23.78
N THR A 337 -1.48 -6.85 -23.33
CA THR A 337 -0.23 -7.57 -23.50
C THR A 337 -0.23 -8.75 -22.54
N THR A 338 -0.24 -9.96 -23.10
CA THR A 338 -0.20 -11.21 -22.34
C THR A 338 1.22 -11.65 -21.96
N ASP A 339 2.23 -10.83 -22.24
CA ASP A 339 3.63 -11.09 -21.96
C ASP A 339 3.99 -11.17 -20.47
N CYS A 340 3.14 -10.59 -19.61
CA CYS A 340 3.27 -10.67 -18.16
C CYS A 340 1.90 -10.73 -17.51
N GLN A 341 1.44 -11.96 -17.21
CA GLN A 341 0.19 -12.26 -16.50
C GLN A 341 0.43 -13.41 -15.51
N PRO A 342 -0.45 -13.60 -14.51
CA PRO A 342 -0.39 -14.77 -13.65
C PRO A 342 -0.47 -16.07 -14.45
N ASN A 343 0.13 -17.13 -13.94
CA ASN A 343 0.04 -18.45 -14.56
C ASN A 343 -1.40 -18.97 -14.56
N ASP A 344 -1.70 -19.89 -15.47
CA ASP A 344 -3.05 -20.47 -15.62
C ASP A 344 -3.58 -21.11 -14.35
N ASN A 345 -2.70 -21.71 -13.53
CA ASN A 345 -3.10 -22.29 -12.25
C ASN A 345 -3.50 -21.24 -11.19
N VAL A 346 -2.86 -20.08 -11.19
CA VAL A 346 -3.23 -18.95 -10.31
C VAL A 346 -4.60 -18.40 -10.69
N GLU A 347 -4.83 -18.18 -12.01
CA GLU A 347 -6.12 -17.71 -12.49
C GLU A 347 -7.24 -18.74 -12.26
N ALA A 348 -6.96 -20.03 -12.47
CA ALA A 348 -7.91 -21.10 -12.19
C ALA A 348 -8.29 -21.14 -10.70
N LEU A 349 -7.30 -21.02 -9.79
CA LEU A 349 -7.56 -20.95 -8.35
C LEU A 349 -8.40 -19.73 -8.00
N ARG A 350 -8.10 -18.57 -8.57
CA ARG A 350 -8.90 -17.34 -8.37
C ARG A 350 -10.36 -17.54 -8.76
N VAL A 351 -10.59 -18.12 -9.93
CA VAL A 351 -11.94 -18.41 -10.44
C VAL A 351 -12.68 -19.43 -9.56
N PHE A 352 -11.96 -20.47 -9.12
CA PHE A 352 -12.53 -21.50 -8.24
C PHE A 352 -12.95 -20.89 -6.90
N MET A 353 -12.12 -20.05 -6.31
CA MET A 353 -12.42 -19.35 -5.05
C MET A 353 -13.58 -18.36 -5.21
N ASP A 354 -13.60 -17.61 -6.33
CA ASP A 354 -14.70 -16.68 -6.61
C ASP A 354 -16.06 -17.40 -6.69
N ALA A 355 -16.10 -18.57 -7.34
CA ALA A 355 -17.29 -19.43 -7.40
C ALA A 355 -17.70 -19.98 -6.02
N ALA A 356 -16.75 -20.12 -5.09
CA ALA A 356 -17.00 -20.47 -3.69
C ALA A 356 -17.38 -19.26 -2.81
N GLY A 357 -17.53 -18.07 -3.38
CA GLY A 357 -17.85 -16.85 -2.65
C GLY A 357 -16.65 -16.24 -1.90
N ILE A 358 -15.42 -16.58 -2.27
CA ILE A 358 -14.19 -16.10 -1.66
C ILE A 358 -13.51 -15.12 -2.63
N GLU A 359 -13.26 -13.89 -2.20
CA GLU A 359 -12.44 -12.95 -2.97
C GLU A 359 -10.95 -13.27 -2.78
N ALA A 360 -10.27 -13.60 -3.88
CA ALA A 360 -8.82 -13.69 -3.95
C ALA A 360 -8.32 -12.93 -5.18
N ARG A 361 -7.10 -12.43 -5.13
CA ARG A 361 -6.52 -11.66 -6.24
C ARG A 361 -5.07 -12.07 -6.47
N PRO A 362 -4.60 -12.11 -7.72
CA PRO A 362 -3.16 -12.16 -7.96
C PRO A 362 -2.47 -11.00 -7.22
N VAL A 363 -1.23 -11.22 -6.83
CA VAL A 363 -0.38 -10.14 -6.30
C VAL A 363 -0.21 -9.02 -7.34
N TRP A 364 0.31 -7.85 -6.95
CA TRP A 364 0.44 -6.71 -7.86
C TRP A 364 1.27 -7.06 -9.11
N LYS A 365 0.81 -6.61 -10.29
CA LYS A 365 1.66 -6.62 -11.48
C LYS A 365 2.76 -5.58 -11.30
N PRO A 366 4.05 -5.95 -11.45
CA PRO A 366 5.16 -5.00 -11.29
C PRO A 366 5.01 -3.76 -12.18
N MET A 367 5.34 -2.59 -11.66
CA MET A 367 5.12 -1.32 -12.34
C MET A 367 5.92 -1.20 -13.64
N HIS A 368 7.14 -1.75 -13.71
CA HIS A 368 7.93 -1.77 -14.96
C HIS A 368 7.30 -2.64 -16.06
N LYS A 369 6.31 -3.49 -15.73
CA LYS A 369 5.51 -4.28 -16.68
C LYS A 369 4.18 -3.62 -17.03
N GLN A 370 3.86 -2.48 -16.45
CA GLN A 370 2.65 -1.74 -16.81
C GLN A 370 2.85 -1.01 -18.16
N PRO A 371 1.88 -1.10 -19.09
CA PRO A 371 2.00 -0.47 -20.41
C PRO A 371 2.35 1.01 -20.37
N VAL A 372 1.83 1.74 -19.38
CA VAL A 372 2.07 3.18 -19.17
C VAL A 372 3.54 3.50 -18.89
N TYR A 373 4.32 2.54 -18.39
CA TYR A 373 5.71 2.71 -17.96
C TYR A 373 6.72 2.01 -18.84
N LYS A 374 6.33 1.47 -20.01
CA LYS A 374 7.17 0.68 -20.91
C LYS A 374 8.49 1.36 -21.34
N ASN A 375 8.54 2.70 -21.27
CA ASN A 375 9.71 3.49 -21.65
C ASN A 375 10.50 4.03 -20.43
N CYS A 376 10.09 3.69 -19.21
CA CYS A 376 10.80 4.13 -18.00
C CYS A 376 12.00 3.22 -17.73
N PRO A 377 13.12 3.76 -17.20
CA PRO A 377 14.24 2.95 -16.76
C PRO A 377 13.82 1.96 -15.65
N ALA A 378 14.33 0.74 -15.75
CA ALA A 378 14.09 -0.30 -14.74
C ALA A 378 15.37 -1.11 -14.50
N TYR A 379 15.65 -1.39 -13.24
CA TYR A 379 16.76 -2.24 -12.79
C TYR A 379 16.13 -3.48 -12.17
N VAL A 380 16.25 -4.60 -12.91
CA VAL A 380 15.46 -5.80 -12.66
C VAL A 380 16.33 -7.04 -12.52
N ASN A 381 15.99 -7.89 -11.56
CA ASN A 381 16.53 -9.23 -11.38
C ASN A 381 15.51 -10.33 -11.66
N GLY A 382 14.25 -9.96 -12.00
CA GLY A 382 13.16 -10.85 -12.34
C GLY A 382 12.37 -11.40 -11.15
N VAL A 383 12.68 -11.02 -9.92
CA VAL A 383 12.01 -11.53 -8.72
C VAL A 383 10.54 -11.13 -8.69
N SER A 384 10.21 -9.85 -8.87
CA SER A 384 8.82 -9.39 -8.81
C SER A 384 7.96 -10.00 -9.92
N GLU A 385 8.51 -10.17 -11.12
CA GLU A 385 7.80 -10.85 -12.23
C GLU A 385 7.56 -12.32 -11.91
N ALA A 386 8.57 -13.03 -11.38
CA ALA A 386 8.44 -14.42 -10.99
C ALA A 386 7.37 -14.60 -9.90
N VAL A 387 7.38 -13.75 -8.87
CA VAL A 387 6.37 -13.76 -7.81
C VAL A 387 4.98 -13.41 -8.34
N PHE A 388 4.85 -12.43 -9.23
CA PHE A 388 3.56 -12.08 -9.85
C PHE A 388 2.94 -13.23 -10.61
N LYS A 389 3.75 -14.04 -11.29
CA LYS A 389 3.26 -15.21 -12.07
C LYS A 389 2.64 -16.29 -11.20
N VAL A 390 3.06 -16.43 -9.95
CA VAL A 390 2.66 -17.51 -9.05
C VAL A 390 1.94 -17.05 -7.79
N GLY A 391 1.87 -15.75 -7.54
CA GLY A 391 1.42 -15.16 -6.27
C GLY A 391 -0.06 -14.84 -6.22
N MET A 392 -0.66 -15.01 -5.04
CA MET A 392 -2.06 -14.69 -4.76
C MET A 392 -2.22 -14.11 -3.36
N CYS A 393 -3.09 -13.09 -3.25
CA CYS A 393 -3.54 -12.53 -1.98
C CYS A 393 -4.78 -13.25 -1.49
N LEU A 394 -4.81 -13.58 -0.20
CA LEU A 394 -5.92 -14.22 0.50
C LEU A 394 -6.61 -13.26 1.47
N PRO A 395 -7.90 -13.50 1.81
CA PRO A 395 -8.63 -12.69 2.79
C PRO A 395 -7.91 -12.61 4.14
N ALA A 396 -7.77 -11.39 4.66
CA ALA A 396 -7.07 -11.11 5.92
C ALA A 396 -7.77 -10.03 6.78
N GLY A 397 -8.83 -9.42 6.29
CA GLY A 397 -9.51 -8.31 6.97
C GLY A 397 -10.11 -8.68 8.32
N PRO A 398 -10.47 -7.69 9.16
CA PRO A 398 -10.98 -7.92 10.53
C PRO A 398 -12.27 -8.74 10.62
N TYR A 399 -13.01 -8.90 9.50
CA TYR A 399 -14.20 -9.77 9.42
C TYR A 399 -13.89 -11.24 9.17
N VAL A 400 -12.64 -11.59 8.83
CA VAL A 400 -12.24 -12.96 8.53
C VAL A 400 -12.08 -13.74 9.81
N LYS A 401 -12.99 -14.68 10.08
CA LYS A 401 -12.95 -15.51 11.28
C LYS A 401 -12.13 -16.77 11.06
N ASP A 402 -11.79 -17.48 12.14
CA ASP A 402 -11.09 -18.77 12.06
C ASP A 402 -11.83 -19.82 11.20
N GLU A 403 -13.15 -19.82 11.23
CA GLU A 403 -13.98 -20.67 10.38
C GLU A 403 -13.89 -20.31 8.91
N ASP A 404 -13.81 -19.01 8.59
CA ASP A 404 -13.59 -18.52 7.22
C ASP A 404 -12.22 -18.95 6.70
N VAL A 405 -11.17 -18.83 7.53
CA VAL A 405 -9.81 -19.27 7.17
C VAL A 405 -9.80 -20.76 6.86
N ARG A 406 -10.46 -21.60 7.67
CA ARG A 406 -10.59 -23.03 7.39
C ARG A 406 -11.32 -23.29 6.08
N TYR A 407 -12.43 -22.61 5.84
CA TYR A 407 -13.20 -22.74 4.60
C TYR A 407 -12.39 -22.32 3.36
N ILE A 408 -11.60 -21.24 3.47
CA ILE A 408 -10.69 -20.78 2.41
C ILE A 408 -9.63 -21.86 2.13
N VAL A 409 -8.99 -22.38 3.16
CA VAL A 409 -7.96 -23.43 3.04
C VAL A 409 -8.55 -24.74 2.46
N ASP A 410 -9.73 -25.14 2.89
CA ASP A 410 -10.41 -26.32 2.35
C ASP A 410 -10.79 -26.09 0.88
N SER A 411 -11.19 -24.87 0.51
CA SER A 411 -11.46 -24.50 -0.88
C SER A 411 -10.19 -24.60 -1.74
N ILE A 412 -9.05 -24.12 -1.24
CA ILE A 412 -7.75 -24.27 -1.92
C ILE A 412 -7.41 -25.74 -2.11
N LYS A 413 -7.50 -26.57 -1.05
CA LYS A 413 -7.23 -28.03 -1.13
C LYS A 413 -8.16 -28.71 -2.14
N ASN A 414 -9.43 -28.36 -2.15
CA ASN A 414 -10.42 -28.92 -3.07
C ASN A 414 -10.20 -28.47 -4.53
N ALA A 415 -9.53 -27.35 -4.76
CA ALA A 415 -9.19 -26.89 -6.09
C ALA A 415 -8.03 -27.67 -6.72
N ILE A 416 -7.13 -28.22 -5.90
CA ILE A 416 -5.96 -28.97 -6.37
C ILE A 416 -6.43 -30.30 -6.99
N VAL A 417 -5.84 -30.62 -8.14
CA VAL A 417 -6.03 -31.92 -8.79
C VAL A 417 -5.06 -32.91 -8.14
N GLY A 418 -5.61 -33.97 -7.52
CA GLY A 418 -4.83 -35.02 -6.86
C GLY A 418 -4.11 -35.94 -7.83
#